data_a85a126ac8b5b1e1165367e0f471ddd7
#
_entry.id   a85a126ac8b5b1e1165367e0f471ddd7
#
_cell.length_a   1.000
_cell.length_b   1.000
_cell.length_c   1.000
_cell.angle_alpha   90.00
_cell.angle_beta   90.00
_cell.angle_gamma   90.00
#
_symmetry.space_group_name_H-M   'P 1'
#
loop_
_entity.id
_entity.type
_entity.pdbx_description
1 polymer ?
#
loop_
_entity_poly.entity_id
_entity_poly.type
_entity_poly.pdbx_seq_one_letter_code
_entity_poly.pdbx_strand_id
1 'polypeptide(L)'
;QRLPRIGGMTGTAHEARLELGKVYGLGITRVPTHQITRRKNLGCRVFENKDEKLRVIVEDVKKLSLNGHAILIGLKSVLTSQEVASAFDKYAEDLPIEILNAVNNAEENSIVARAGQCGAVTVATNMAGRGTDIKISQSVRDTGGLHVIIAETNDFSRIDRQLIGRCARQGDPGTCIRYVALNEDVVVRFLPKILQKL
;
A
#
# COMPACT_ATOMS: atom_id res chain seq x y z
N GLN A 1 -19.64 -26.62 2.45
CA GLN A 1 -18.32 -27.04 2.97
C GLN A 1 -18.08 -28.49 2.57
N ARG A 2 -17.14 -28.74 1.64
CA ARG A 2 -16.86 -30.10 1.13
C ARG A 2 -15.66 -30.77 1.82
N LEU A 3 -14.90 -30.03 2.60
CA LEU A 3 -13.71 -30.52 3.30
C LEU A 3 -14.00 -30.71 4.79
N PRO A 4 -13.57 -31.83 5.40
CA PRO A 4 -13.83 -32.12 6.81
C PRO A 4 -13.00 -31.25 7.76
N ARG A 5 -11.92 -30.67 7.28
CA ARG A 5 -11.04 -29.77 8.04
C ARG A 5 -10.53 -28.64 7.14
N ILE A 6 -10.55 -27.43 7.65
CA ILE A 6 -10.03 -26.24 7.00
C ILE A 6 -9.04 -25.55 7.94
N GLY A 7 -7.90 -25.13 7.41
CA GLY A 7 -6.91 -24.34 8.11
C GLY A 7 -6.19 -23.41 7.15
N GLY A 8 -5.61 -22.35 7.66
CA GLY A 8 -4.86 -21.38 6.84
C GLY A 8 -4.00 -20.46 7.69
N MET A 9 -3.09 -19.75 7.04
CA MET A 9 -2.25 -18.74 7.67
C MET A 9 -2.38 -17.41 6.91
N THR A 10 -2.55 -16.33 7.65
CA THR A 10 -2.61 -14.98 7.08
C THR A 10 -2.21 -13.94 8.13
N GLY A 11 -1.59 -12.85 7.69
CA GLY A 11 -1.25 -11.71 8.55
C GLY A 11 -2.45 -10.82 8.94
N THR A 12 -3.65 -11.05 8.37
CA THR A 12 -4.81 -10.15 8.49
C THR A 12 -6.09 -10.84 8.95
N ALA A 13 -6.01 -12.06 9.50
CA ALA A 13 -7.17 -12.83 9.95
C ALA A 13 -7.93 -12.20 11.12
N HIS A 14 -7.26 -11.42 11.96
CA HIS A 14 -7.84 -10.91 13.22
C HIS A 14 -9.13 -10.10 12.99
N GLU A 15 -9.20 -9.31 11.93
CA GLU A 15 -10.38 -8.50 11.59
C GLU A 15 -11.56 -9.35 11.10
N ALA A 16 -11.26 -10.48 10.47
CA ALA A 16 -12.25 -11.45 10.00
C ALA A 16 -12.62 -12.50 11.06
N ARG A 17 -12.20 -12.32 12.33
CA ARG A 17 -12.39 -13.32 13.38
C ARG A 17 -13.84 -13.74 13.56
N LEU A 18 -14.76 -12.77 13.58
CA LEU A 18 -16.20 -13.06 13.75
C LEU A 18 -16.77 -13.78 12.55
N GLU A 19 -16.36 -13.40 11.34
CA GLU A 19 -16.77 -14.04 10.09
C GLU A 19 -16.25 -15.48 10.03
N LEU A 20 -14.97 -15.68 10.27
CA LEU A 20 -14.33 -17.00 10.27
C LEU A 20 -14.94 -17.94 11.33
N GLY A 21 -15.26 -17.41 12.51
CA GLY A 21 -15.92 -18.16 13.56
C GLY A 21 -17.36 -18.55 13.19
N LYS A 22 -18.16 -17.59 12.67
CA LYS A 22 -19.57 -17.83 12.34
C LYS A 22 -19.77 -18.71 11.09
N VAL A 23 -18.96 -18.49 10.06
CA VAL A 23 -19.14 -19.18 8.77
C VAL A 23 -18.45 -20.55 8.71
N TYR A 24 -17.25 -20.64 9.30
CA TYR A 24 -16.41 -21.84 9.18
C TYR A 24 -16.11 -22.54 10.52
N GLY A 25 -16.55 -21.99 11.65
CA GLY A 25 -16.25 -22.55 12.96
C GLY A 25 -14.75 -22.48 13.34
N LEU A 26 -13.98 -21.54 12.70
CA LEU A 26 -12.55 -21.47 12.89
C LEU A 26 -12.15 -20.52 14.03
N GLY A 27 -11.28 -21.02 14.92
CA GLY A 27 -10.55 -20.17 15.87
C GLY A 27 -9.35 -19.51 15.24
N ILE A 28 -8.94 -18.34 15.75
CA ILE A 28 -7.73 -17.65 15.33
C ILE A 28 -6.69 -17.67 16.45
N THR A 29 -5.52 -18.20 16.15
CA THR A 29 -4.35 -18.16 17.03
C THR A 29 -3.32 -17.18 16.48
N ARG A 30 -2.86 -16.25 17.30
CA ARG A 30 -1.80 -15.31 16.95
C ARG A 30 -0.44 -15.94 17.18
N VAL A 31 0.36 -16.02 16.11
CA VAL A 31 1.76 -16.40 16.20
C VAL A 31 2.59 -15.11 16.30
N PRO A 32 3.42 -14.93 17.35
CA PRO A 32 4.27 -13.75 17.46
C PRO A 32 5.31 -13.74 16.36
N THR A 33 5.74 -12.54 15.95
CA THR A 33 6.78 -12.35 14.94
C THR A 33 8.14 -12.73 15.53
N HIS A 34 9.01 -13.36 14.71
CA HIS A 34 10.38 -13.72 15.10
C HIS A 34 11.21 -12.47 15.45
N GLN A 35 11.05 -11.40 14.69
CA GLN A 35 11.74 -10.12 14.93
C GLN A 35 10.72 -9.02 15.23
N ILE A 36 11.13 -8.05 16.05
CA ILE A 36 10.31 -6.88 16.36
C ILE A 36 10.20 -6.03 15.07
N THR A 37 8.97 -5.67 14.70
CA THR A 37 8.74 -4.81 13.54
C THR A 37 9.33 -3.42 13.76
N ARG A 38 10.12 -2.95 12.79
CA ARG A 38 10.71 -1.60 12.75
C ARG A 38 9.93 -0.64 11.88
N ARG A 39 8.69 -0.97 11.55
CA ARG A 39 7.80 -0.12 10.77
C ARG A 39 7.35 1.09 11.56
N LYS A 40 7.51 2.28 10.97
CA LYS A 40 7.00 3.54 11.50
C LYS A 40 5.75 3.94 10.72
N ASN A 41 4.64 4.13 11.41
CA ASN A 41 3.41 4.69 10.83
C ASN A 41 3.46 6.22 10.99
N LEU A 42 3.46 6.94 9.88
CA LEU A 42 3.51 8.41 9.83
C LEU A 42 2.11 9.04 9.89
N GLY A 43 1.07 8.21 10.04
CA GLY A 43 -0.30 8.69 10.19
C GLY A 43 -1.03 8.90 8.87
N CYS A 44 -1.91 9.90 8.87
CA CYS A 44 -2.78 10.21 7.74
C CYS A 44 -2.72 11.72 7.45
N ARG A 45 -2.58 12.07 6.17
CA ARG A 45 -2.75 13.45 5.68
C ARG A 45 -4.09 13.54 4.96
N VAL A 46 -4.87 14.58 5.27
CA VAL A 46 -6.19 14.81 4.71
C VAL A 46 -6.15 16.03 3.80
N PHE A 47 -6.79 15.93 2.65
CA PHE A 47 -6.84 16.95 1.59
C PHE A 47 -8.29 17.25 1.24
N GLU A 48 -8.54 18.44 0.76
CA GLU A 48 -9.88 18.86 0.36
C GLU A 48 -10.38 18.06 -0.86
N ASN A 49 -9.51 17.84 -1.84
CA ASN A 49 -9.85 17.14 -3.08
C ASN A 49 -8.73 16.23 -3.59
N LYS A 50 -9.08 15.37 -4.56
CA LYS A 50 -8.15 14.39 -5.17
C LYS A 50 -6.98 15.05 -5.90
N ASP A 51 -7.19 16.18 -6.57
CA ASP A 51 -6.14 16.84 -7.36
C ASP A 51 -5.04 17.39 -6.46
N GLU A 52 -5.42 18.06 -5.37
CA GLU A 52 -4.47 18.54 -4.36
C GLU A 52 -3.70 17.36 -3.75
N LYS A 53 -4.42 16.30 -3.36
CA LYS A 53 -3.80 15.08 -2.83
C LYS A 53 -2.76 14.51 -3.79
N LEU A 54 -3.10 14.35 -5.07
CA LEU A 54 -2.19 13.79 -6.08
C LEU A 54 -0.96 14.68 -6.27
N ARG A 55 -1.13 16.00 -6.37
CA ARG A 55 -0.02 16.95 -6.47
C ARG A 55 0.95 16.80 -5.31
N VAL A 56 0.44 16.75 -4.08
CA VAL A 56 1.28 16.61 -2.88
C VAL A 56 1.94 15.24 -2.81
N ILE A 57 1.27 14.16 -3.21
CA ILE A 57 1.89 12.83 -3.32
C ILE A 57 3.10 12.88 -4.27
N VAL A 58 2.95 13.47 -5.46
CA VAL A 58 4.03 13.56 -6.44
C VAL A 58 5.21 14.37 -5.89
N GLU A 59 4.95 15.52 -5.24
CA GLU A 59 5.98 16.35 -4.61
C GLU A 59 6.75 15.59 -3.50
N ASP A 60 6.03 14.89 -2.63
CA ASP A 60 6.63 14.11 -1.54
C ASP A 60 7.42 12.92 -2.08
N VAL A 61 6.90 12.20 -3.08
CA VAL A 61 7.58 11.08 -3.74
C VAL A 61 8.86 11.55 -4.44
N LYS A 62 8.83 12.67 -5.15
CA LYS A 62 10.01 13.25 -5.80
C LYS A 62 11.11 13.53 -4.77
N LYS A 63 10.78 14.16 -3.64
CA LYS A 63 11.73 14.43 -2.56
C LYS A 63 12.31 13.15 -1.96
N LEU A 64 11.46 12.16 -1.70
CA LEU A 64 11.88 10.89 -1.11
C LEU A 64 12.77 10.07 -2.07
N SER A 65 12.42 10.01 -3.35
CA SER A 65 13.20 9.33 -4.39
C SER A 65 14.58 9.94 -4.54
N LEU A 66 14.69 11.28 -4.59
CA LEU A 66 15.97 12.00 -4.63
C LEU A 66 16.84 11.74 -3.39
N ASN A 67 16.22 11.47 -2.25
CA ASN A 67 16.91 11.09 -1.01
C ASN A 67 17.22 9.57 -0.94
N GLY A 68 17.01 8.82 -2.01
CA GLY A 68 17.37 7.41 -2.12
C GLY A 68 16.38 6.44 -1.50
N HIS A 69 15.17 6.88 -1.11
CA HIS A 69 14.14 5.96 -0.64
C HIS A 69 13.57 5.13 -1.79
N ALA A 70 13.24 3.87 -1.54
CA ALA A 70 12.35 3.09 -2.38
C ALA A 70 10.90 3.35 -1.97
N ILE A 71 10.02 3.63 -2.92
CA ILE A 71 8.65 4.06 -2.66
C ILE A 71 7.68 3.09 -3.34
N LEU A 72 6.67 2.64 -2.58
CA LEU A 72 5.56 1.84 -3.07
C LEU A 72 4.25 2.62 -2.87
N ILE A 73 3.59 3.00 -3.95
CA ILE A 73 2.30 3.69 -3.94
C ILE A 73 1.21 2.67 -4.19
N GLY A 74 0.34 2.46 -3.20
CA GLY A 74 -0.76 1.51 -3.30
C GLY A 74 -2.07 2.17 -3.67
N LEU A 75 -2.75 1.56 -4.63
CA LEU A 75 -4.02 1.99 -5.21
C LEU A 75 -5.04 0.86 -5.22
N LYS A 76 -6.31 1.21 -5.31
CA LYS A 76 -7.43 0.27 -5.34
C LYS A 76 -7.64 -0.34 -6.73
N SER A 77 -7.49 0.46 -7.78
CA SER A 77 -7.86 0.09 -9.14
C SER A 77 -6.80 0.44 -10.19
N VAL A 78 -6.93 -0.17 -11.37
CA VAL A 78 -6.11 0.15 -12.54
C VAL A 78 -6.40 1.56 -13.05
N LEU A 79 -7.66 2.00 -13.00
CA LEU A 79 -8.04 3.37 -13.41
C LEU A 79 -7.32 4.42 -12.57
N THR A 80 -7.30 4.25 -11.25
CA THR A 80 -6.58 5.16 -10.34
C THR A 80 -5.07 5.13 -10.60
N SER A 81 -4.51 4.00 -11.06
CA SER A 81 -3.10 3.94 -11.43
C SER A 81 -2.76 4.79 -12.65
N GLN A 82 -3.69 4.92 -13.59
CA GLN A 82 -3.54 5.81 -14.76
C GLN A 82 -3.65 7.29 -14.35
N GLU A 83 -4.57 7.63 -13.44
CA GLU A 83 -4.68 8.98 -12.87
C GLU A 83 -3.38 9.40 -12.17
N VAL A 84 -2.81 8.50 -11.36
CA VAL A 84 -1.52 8.73 -10.70
C VAL A 84 -0.40 8.87 -11.71
N ALA A 85 -0.31 8.00 -12.73
CA ALA A 85 0.69 8.12 -13.79
C ALA A 85 0.62 9.47 -14.49
N SER A 86 -0.58 9.89 -14.87
CA SER A 86 -0.81 11.21 -15.49
C SER A 86 -0.42 12.38 -14.57
N ALA A 87 -0.58 12.23 -13.26
CA ALA A 87 -0.12 13.23 -12.31
C ALA A 87 1.42 13.30 -12.23
N PHE A 88 2.11 12.15 -12.32
CA PHE A 88 3.57 12.12 -12.40
C PHE A 88 4.08 12.75 -13.69
N ASP A 89 3.48 12.43 -14.83
CA ASP A 89 3.81 13.06 -16.14
C ASP A 89 3.65 14.59 -16.08
N LYS A 90 2.61 15.07 -15.39
CA LYS A 90 2.33 16.50 -15.28
C LYS A 90 3.25 17.25 -14.29
N TYR A 91 3.59 16.65 -13.15
CA TYR A 91 4.25 17.35 -12.05
C TYR A 91 5.67 16.87 -11.77
N ALA A 92 6.10 15.75 -12.34
CA ALA A 92 7.43 15.15 -12.15
C ALA A 92 7.86 14.31 -13.36
N GLU A 93 7.81 14.89 -14.57
CA GLU A 93 8.12 14.23 -15.85
C GLU A 93 9.49 13.50 -15.84
N ASP A 94 10.47 14.06 -15.12
CA ASP A 94 11.82 13.49 -15.00
C ASP A 94 11.92 12.28 -14.05
N LEU A 95 10.83 11.93 -13.31
CA LEU A 95 10.85 10.85 -12.33
C LEU A 95 10.25 9.58 -12.93
N PRO A 96 11.07 8.57 -13.26
CA PRO A 96 10.55 7.31 -13.80
C PRO A 96 9.73 6.58 -12.74
N ILE A 97 8.53 6.16 -13.12
CA ILE A 97 7.67 5.32 -12.30
C ILE A 97 7.45 3.96 -12.98
N GLU A 98 7.37 2.91 -12.18
CA GLU A 98 7.00 1.57 -12.65
C GLU A 98 5.59 1.24 -12.19
N ILE A 99 4.73 0.78 -13.10
CA ILE A 99 3.34 0.44 -12.79
C ILE A 99 3.20 -1.07 -12.71
N LEU A 100 2.87 -1.55 -11.52
CA LEU A 100 2.61 -2.94 -11.23
C LEU A 100 1.09 -3.16 -11.16
N ASN A 101 0.53 -3.68 -12.24
CA ASN A 101 -0.88 -4.04 -12.32
C ASN A 101 -1.04 -5.50 -12.75
N ALA A 102 -2.19 -6.11 -12.43
CA ALA A 102 -2.44 -7.54 -12.70
C ALA A 102 -2.57 -7.89 -14.20
N VAL A 103 -2.39 -6.92 -15.11
CA VAL A 103 -2.51 -7.11 -16.55
C VAL A 103 -1.21 -7.66 -17.17
N ASN A 104 -0.05 -7.32 -16.60
CA ASN A 104 1.27 -7.66 -17.14
C ASN A 104 2.04 -8.67 -16.25
N ASN A 105 1.48 -9.85 -16.06
CA ASN A 105 2.09 -10.89 -15.21
C ASN A 105 3.53 -11.30 -15.60
N ALA A 106 3.89 -11.19 -16.88
CA ALA A 106 5.24 -11.57 -17.36
C ALA A 106 6.34 -10.61 -16.84
N GLU A 107 6.01 -9.34 -16.65
CA GLU A 107 6.95 -8.30 -16.19
C GLU A 107 6.92 -8.10 -14.67
N GLU A 108 5.91 -8.65 -14.00
CA GLU A 108 5.67 -8.45 -12.57
C GLU A 108 6.90 -8.75 -11.72
N ASN A 109 7.57 -9.88 -11.94
CA ASN A 109 8.75 -10.27 -11.18
C ASN A 109 9.92 -9.30 -11.37
N SER A 110 10.08 -8.75 -12.57
CA SER A 110 11.16 -7.80 -12.87
C SER A 110 10.91 -6.45 -12.21
N ILE A 111 9.67 -5.97 -12.22
CA ILE A 111 9.25 -4.73 -11.55
C ILE A 111 9.43 -4.88 -10.03
N VAL A 112 8.97 -6.00 -9.45
CA VAL A 112 9.14 -6.25 -8.01
C VAL A 112 10.61 -6.30 -7.60
N ALA A 113 11.49 -6.88 -8.45
CA ALA A 113 12.93 -6.91 -8.17
C ALA A 113 13.55 -5.51 -8.16
N ARG A 114 13.05 -4.58 -9.00
CA ARG A 114 13.52 -3.18 -9.03
C ARG A 114 12.88 -2.31 -7.96
N ALA A 115 11.68 -2.62 -7.50
CA ALA A 115 10.92 -1.82 -6.52
C ALA A 115 11.65 -1.58 -5.18
N GLY A 116 12.65 -2.41 -4.85
CA GLY A 116 13.47 -2.28 -3.64
C GLY A 116 14.80 -1.55 -3.85
N GLN A 117 15.04 -0.96 -5.01
CA GLN A 117 16.28 -0.25 -5.32
C GLN A 117 16.20 1.23 -4.89
N CYS A 118 17.38 1.84 -4.75
CA CYS A 118 17.52 3.24 -4.38
C CYS A 118 16.80 4.15 -5.38
N GLY A 119 15.92 5.02 -4.88
CA GLY A 119 15.16 5.97 -5.68
C GLY A 119 14.01 5.37 -6.49
N ALA A 120 13.78 4.06 -6.43
CA ALA A 120 12.72 3.40 -7.19
C ALA A 120 11.32 3.86 -6.73
N VAL A 121 10.45 4.15 -7.70
CA VAL A 121 9.05 4.49 -7.47
C VAL A 121 8.16 3.48 -8.17
N THR A 122 7.40 2.72 -7.40
CA THR A 122 6.49 1.69 -7.92
C THR A 122 5.04 2.02 -7.53
N VAL A 123 4.17 2.07 -8.53
CA VAL A 123 2.73 2.21 -8.35
C VAL A 123 2.09 0.84 -8.47
N ALA A 124 1.44 0.35 -7.43
CA ALA A 124 0.87 -0.99 -7.41
C ALA A 124 -0.63 -0.98 -7.10
N THR A 125 -1.40 -1.74 -7.86
CA THR A 125 -2.79 -2.06 -7.49
C THR A 125 -2.83 -3.16 -6.43
N ASN A 126 -3.92 -3.24 -5.67
CA ASN A 126 -4.08 -4.18 -4.55
C ASN A 126 -3.84 -5.66 -4.92
N MET A 127 -4.08 -6.04 -6.16
CA MET A 127 -3.95 -7.44 -6.62
C MET A 127 -2.56 -7.75 -7.16
N ALA A 128 -1.83 -6.75 -7.62
CA ALA A 128 -0.52 -6.90 -8.22
C ALA A 128 0.58 -7.15 -7.16
N GLY A 129 1.55 -7.97 -7.49
CA GLY A 129 2.66 -8.33 -6.60
C GLY A 129 2.22 -9.14 -5.37
N ARG A 130 0.99 -9.66 -5.32
CA ARG A 130 0.52 -10.44 -4.18
C ARG A 130 1.29 -11.76 -4.08
N GLY A 131 1.87 -12.02 -2.89
CA GLY A 131 2.70 -13.21 -2.66
C GLY A 131 4.18 -13.00 -2.96
N THR A 132 4.57 -11.91 -3.60
CA THR A 132 5.98 -11.58 -3.85
C THR A 132 6.56 -10.74 -2.73
N ASP A 133 7.87 -10.89 -2.49
CA ASP A 133 8.61 -10.12 -1.50
C ASP A 133 9.49 -9.06 -2.17
N ILE A 134 9.34 -7.80 -1.75
CA ILE A 134 10.18 -6.69 -2.24
C ILE A 134 11.46 -6.70 -1.41
N LYS A 135 12.55 -7.17 -2.01
CA LYS A 135 13.87 -7.17 -1.40
C LYS A 135 14.51 -5.80 -1.54
N ILE A 136 14.72 -5.11 -0.43
CA ILE A 136 15.35 -3.80 -0.43
C ILE A 136 16.88 -3.91 -0.44
N SER A 137 17.55 -3.00 -1.17
CA SER A 137 19.01 -2.90 -1.18
C SER A 137 19.54 -2.38 0.16
N GLN A 138 20.86 -2.53 0.40
CA GLN A 138 21.47 -2.04 1.63
C GLN A 138 21.34 -0.52 1.74
N SER A 139 21.53 0.22 0.64
CA SER A 139 21.36 1.67 0.60
C SER A 139 19.95 2.12 1.03
N VAL A 140 18.90 1.37 0.60
CA VAL A 140 17.53 1.64 1.02
C VAL A 140 17.30 1.31 2.50
N ARG A 141 17.95 0.27 3.05
CA ARG A 141 17.90 0.01 4.51
C ARG A 141 18.48 1.17 5.30
N ASP A 142 19.58 1.73 4.84
CA ASP A 142 20.30 2.82 5.50
C ASP A 142 19.51 4.14 5.45
N THR A 143 18.71 4.37 4.41
CA THR A 143 17.78 5.51 4.29
C THR A 143 16.48 5.36 5.06
N GLY A 144 16.22 4.20 5.70
CA GLY A 144 15.01 3.97 6.50
C GLY A 144 14.03 2.97 5.91
N GLY A 145 14.43 2.26 4.84
CA GLY A 145 13.70 1.17 4.23
C GLY A 145 12.63 1.58 3.22
N LEU A 146 11.78 0.63 2.86
CA LEU A 146 10.69 0.85 1.91
C LEU A 146 9.65 1.82 2.49
N HIS A 147 9.34 2.87 1.75
CA HIS A 147 8.28 3.83 2.07
C HIS A 147 6.99 3.46 1.36
N VAL A 148 5.94 3.14 2.11
CA VAL A 148 4.64 2.75 1.56
C VAL A 148 3.64 3.87 1.70
N ILE A 149 3.07 4.29 0.57
CA ILE A 149 2.01 5.30 0.49
C ILE A 149 0.69 4.59 0.18
N ILE A 150 -0.32 4.77 1.03
CA ILE A 150 -1.71 4.44 0.71
C ILE A 150 -2.32 5.68 0.07
N ALA A 151 -2.38 5.69 -1.26
CA ALA A 151 -2.88 6.84 -2.02
C ALA A 151 -4.39 6.76 -2.28
N GLU A 152 -5.00 5.61 -2.03
CA GLU A 152 -6.45 5.41 -2.11
C GLU A 152 -6.90 4.48 -0.99
N THR A 153 -7.92 4.90 -0.22
CA THR A 153 -8.45 4.11 0.90
C THR A 153 -9.30 2.95 0.39
N ASN A 154 -9.03 1.75 0.87
CA ASN A 154 -9.82 0.57 0.54
C ASN A 154 -11.07 0.45 1.42
N ASP A 155 -12.11 -0.23 0.92
CA ASP A 155 -13.34 -0.49 1.68
C ASP A 155 -13.09 -1.37 2.92
N PHE A 156 -12.02 -2.16 2.92
CA PHE A 156 -11.64 -3.04 4.02
C PHE A 156 -10.22 -2.75 4.49
N SER A 157 -10.06 -2.45 5.77
CA SER A 157 -8.77 -2.17 6.41
C SER A 157 -7.75 -3.31 6.29
N ARG A 158 -8.21 -4.56 6.12
CA ARG A 158 -7.34 -5.72 5.86
C ARG A 158 -6.52 -5.58 4.57
N ILE A 159 -7.06 -4.90 3.56
CA ILE A 159 -6.38 -4.67 2.28
C ILE A 159 -5.26 -3.65 2.48
N ASP A 160 -5.55 -2.54 3.15
CA ASP A 160 -4.53 -1.54 3.52
C ASP A 160 -3.41 -2.18 4.36
N ARG A 161 -3.75 -3.08 5.29
CA ARG A 161 -2.74 -3.81 6.07
C ARG A 161 -1.87 -4.74 5.23
N GLN A 162 -2.41 -5.37 4.20
CA GLN A 162 -1.61 -6.18 3.28
C GLN A 162 -0.60 -5.33 2.52
N LEU A 163 -1.01 -4.12 2.09
CA LEU A 163 -0.12 -3.17 1.46
C LEU A 163 0.96 -2.66 2.43
N ILE A 164 0.55 -2.18 3.61
CA ILE A 164 1.47 -1.76 4.69
C ILE A 164 2.42 -2.90 5.09
N GLY A 165 1.93 -4.15 5.03
CA GLY A 165 2.74 -5.34 5.29
C GLY A 165 3.84 -5.63 4.26
N ARG A 166 3.94 -4.82 3.19
CA ARG A 166 5.04 -4.89 2.23
C ARG A 166 6.33 -4.28 2.76
N CYS A 167 6.26 -3.27 3.64
CA CYS A 167 7.43 -2.67 4.25
C CYS A 167 7.77 -3.27 5.62
N ALA A 168 8.99 -3.07 6.06
CA ALA A 168 9.53 -3.50 7.36
C ALA A 168 9.38 -5.02 7.58
N ARG A 169 9.73 -5.80 6.57
CA ARG A 169 9.77 -7.25 6.65
C ARG A 169 11.11 -7.72 7.22
N GLN A 170 11.11 -8.87 7.87
CA GLN A 170 12.33 -9.56 8.34
C GLN A 170 13.29 -8.68 9.18
N GLY A 171 12.73 -7.71 9.94
CA GLY A 171 13.51 -6.79 10.76
C GLY A 171 14.07 -5.57 10.01
N ASP A 172 13.83 -5.45 8.71
CA ASP A 172 14.16 -4.25 7.96
C ASP A 172 13.38 -3.02 8.49
N PRO A 173 13.94 -1.82 8.39
CA PRO A 173 13.19 -0.59 8.63
C PRO A 173 12.17 -0.38 7.51
N GLY A 174 11.18 0.48 7.76
CA GLY A 174 10.20 0.86 6.77
C GLY A 174 9.20 1.86 7.32
N THR A 175 8.58 2.61 6.45
CA THR A 175 7.62 3.64 6.82
C THR A 175 6.33 3.47 6.03
N CYS A 176 5.21 3.91 6.60
CA CYS A 176 3.95 3.98 5.88
C CYS A 176 3.18 5.25 6.22
N ILE A 177 2.49 5.79 5.23
CA ILE A 177 1.64 6.97 5.35
C ILE A 177 0.38 6.79 4.51
N ARG A 178 -0.72 7.41 4.95
CA ARG A 178 -1.97 7.46 4.18
C ARG A 178 -2.26 8.89 3.74
N TYR A 179 -2.74 9.02 2.49
CA TYR A 179 -3.25 10.26 1.91
C TYR A 179 -4.72 10.06 1.58
N VAL A 180 -5.58 10.94 2.09
CA VAL A 180 -7.03 10.84 1.95
C VAL A 180 -7.56 12.16 1.44
N ALA A 181 -8.40 12.16 0.41
CA ALA A 181 -9.16 13.33 -0.01
C ALA A 181 -10.61 13.22 0.47
N LEU A 182 -11.17 14.35 0.92
CA LEU A 182 -12.55 14.38 1.44
C LEU A 182 -13.61 14.03 0.39
N ASN A 183 -13.29 14.22 -0.89
CA ASN A 183 -14.15 13.87 -2.02
C ASN A 183 -13.93 12.45 -2.57
N GLU A 184 -13.21 11.58 -1.86
CA GLU A 184 -13.12 10.15 -2.20
C GLU A 184 -14.44 9.43 -1.89
N ASP A 185 -14.85 8.51 -2.77
CA ASP A 185 -16.11 7.77 -2.65
C ASP A 185 -16.27 7.07 -1.30
N VAL A 186 -15.19 6.47 -0.78
CA VAL A 186 -15.19 5.82 0.54
C VAL A 186 -15.43 6.83 1.65
N VAL A 187 -14.77 7.99 1.59
CA VAL A 187 -14.94 9.06 2.60
C VAL A 187 -16.36 9.61 2.54
N VAL A 188 -16.82 9.98 1.34
CA VAL A 188 -18.18 10.52 1.14
C VAL A 188 -19.24 9.55 1.63
N ARG A 189 -19.09 8.25 1.39
CA ARG A 189 -20.03 7.21 1.82
C ARG A 189 -20.18 7.11 3.34
N PHE A 190 -19.11 7.35 4.10
CA PHE A 190 -19.09 7.23 5.55
C PHE A 190 -19.22 8.58 6.27
N LEU A 191 -19.13 9.71 5.57
CA LEU A 191 -19.38 11.02 6.17
C LEU A 191 -20.85 11.17 6.56
N PRO A 192 -21.15 11.67 7.77
CA PRO A 192 -22.51 12.06 8.14
C PRO A 192 -23.10 13.02 7.10
N LYS A 193 -24.39 12.83 6.75
CA LYS A 193 -25.07 13.63 5.72
C LYS A 193 -24.96 15.15 5.95
N ILE A 194 -24.78 15.56 7.19
CA ILE A 194 -24.64 16.98 7.57
C ILE A 194 -23.29 17.57 7.09
N LEU A 195 -22.23 16.75 7.02
CA LEU A 195 -20.88 17.14 6.56
C LEU A 195 -20.70 16.97 5.05
N GLN A 196 -21.62 16.30 4.36
CA GLN A 196 -21.59 16.14 2.90
C GLN A 196 -22.10 17.39 2.16
N LYS A 197 -22.63 18.39 2.88
CA LYS A 197 -23.22 19.62 2.34
C LYS A 197 -22.35 20.86 2.55
N LEU A 198 -21.18 20.71 3.18
CA LEU A 198 -20.15 21.74 3.30
C LEU A 198 -19.15 21.65 2.14
#